data_ebda8938a00a40a18381dfd95a61d480
#
_entry.id   ebda8938a00a40a18381dfd95a61d480
#
_cell.length_a   1.000
_cell.length_b   1.000
_cell.length_c   1.000
_cell.angle_alpha   90.00
_cell.angle_beta   90.00
_cell.angle_gamma   90.00
#
_symmetry.space_group_name_H-M   'P 1'
#
loop_
_entity.id
_entity.type
_entity.pdbx_description
1 polymer ?
#
loop_
_entity_poly.entity_id
_entity_poly.type
_entity_poly.pdbx_seq_one_letter_code
_entity_poly.pdbx_strand_id
1 'polypeptide(L)'
;MNSRQSPFANLTPVVKNLLIINVIFFLAYLLIDHQSPSGPVTQLFGEFYFDSPSFRPWQFISYMFMHGGFEHILFNMFALFSFGPILEYSIGPKKFLNFYFICGIGAGMLQMFVQAIEVHNIVRAFTITASDKHLLSQLRVPDSLQVYQAQKLYGIYVAPLVGASGAIFGILVAFGMLYPNMELMILFIPVPIKAKYLVSLYIVLEIYLGFKQSTGDSVAHFAHLGGALFGFILIKAWGLRRLQ
;
A
#
# COMPACT_ATOMS: atom_id res chain seq x y z
N MET A 1 19.29 -16.58 35.78
CA MET A 1 18.09 -15.72 35.61
C MET A 1 17.92 -15.43 34.13
N ASN A 2 17.06 -16.18 33.42
CA ASN A 2 16.74 -15.88 32.03
C ASN A 2 15.85 -14.64 32.00
N SER A 3 16.43 -13.47 31.68
CA SER A 3 15.65 -12.30 31.33
C SER A 3 14.82 -12.67 30.09
N ARG A 4 13.51 -12.83 30.26
CA ARG A 4 12.58 -12.90 29.14
C ARG A 4 12.75 -11.59 28.36
N GLN A 5 13.55 -11.61 27.32
CA GLN A 5 13.65 -10.45 26.43
C GLN A 5 12.27 -10.23 25.83
N SER A 6 11.73 -9.03 26.03
CA SER A 6 10.48 -8.63 25.42
C SER A 6 10.54 -8.87 23.90
N PRO A 7 9.50 -9.38 23.25
CA PRO A 7 9.44 -9.47 21.78
C PRO A 7 9.76 -8.13 21.09
N PHE A 8 9.53 -7.02 21.79
CA PHE A 8 9.86 -5.66 21.33
C PHE A 8 11.32 -5.27 21.52
N ALA A 9 12.12 -6.05 22.28
CA ALA A 9 13.53 -5.76 22.50
C ALA A 9 14.39 -5.88 21.22
N ASN A 10 13.91 -6.64 20.23
CA ASN A 10 14.57 -6.87 18.95
C ASN A 10 14.06 -5.96 17.81
N LEU A 11 13.15 -5.01 18.12
CA LEU A 11 12.66 -4.06 17.11
C LEU A 11 13.72 -3.01 16.81
N THR A 12 14.05 -2.89 15.54
CA THR A 12 14.93 -1.82 15.05
C THR A 12 14.24 -0.45 15.14
N PRO A 13 15.00 0.64 15.30
CA PRO A 13 14.44 1.96 15.61
C PRO A 13 13.42 2.47 14.58
N VAL A 14 13.68 2.30 13.28
CA VAL A 14 12.78 2.81 12.23
C VAL A 14 11.51 1.99 12.18
N VAL A 15 11.61 0.67 12.18
CA VAL A 15 10.42 -0.22 12.19
C VAL A 15 9.54 0.09 13.41
N LYS A 16 10.13 0.24 14.60
CA LYS A 16 9.39 0.59 15.81
C LYS A 16 8.60 1.89 15.64
N ASN A 17 9.24 2.94 15.11
CA ASN A 17 8.58 4.22 14.90
C ASN A 17 7.48 4.13 13.84
N LEU A 18 7.71 3.41 12.73
CA LEU A 18 6.68 3.19 11.71
C LEU A 18 5.47 2.46 12.29
N LEU A 19 5.68 1.41 13.10
CA LEU A 19 4.57 0.71 13.76
C LEU A 19 3.76 1.65 14.65
N ILE A 20 4.43 2.48 15.47
CA ILE A 20 3.77 3.44 16.37
C ILE A 20 2.96 4.46 15.56
N ILE A 21 3.54 5.05 14.51
CA ILE A 21 2.85 6.04 13.68
C ILE A 21 1.60 5.44 13.05
N ASN A 22 1.70 4.23 12.48
CA ASN A 22 0.54 3.55 11.90
C ASN A 22 -0.58 3.30 12.92
N VAL A 23 -0.23 2.90 14.16
CA VAL A 23 -1.21 2.72 15.24
C VAL A 23 -1.85 4.06 15.63
N ILE A 24 -1.08 5.15 15.70
CA ILE A 24 -1.63 6.50 16.00
C ILE A 24 -2.64 6.94 14.92
N PHE A 25 -2.29 6.79 13.65
CA PHE A 25 -3.20 7.12 12.55
C PHE A 25 -4.46 6.24 12.55
N PHE A 26 -4.31 4.95 12.87
CA PHE A 26 -5.45 4.04 12.97
C PHE A 26 -6.36 4.40 14.16
N LEU A 27 -5.81 4.78 15.30
CA LEU A 27 -6.60 5.30 16.41
C LEU A 27 -7.35 6.59 16.04
N ALA A 28 -6.71 7.51 15.30
CA ALA A 28 -7.39 8.69 14.78
C ALA A 28 -8.55 8.33 13.83
N TYR A 29 -8.35 7.36 12.93
CA TYR A 29 -9.40 6.83 12.07
C TYR A 29 -10.57 6.24 12.87
N LEU A 30 -10.29 5.46 13.93
CA LEU A 30 -11.34 4.89 14.76
C LEU A 30 -12.13 5.95 15.55
N LEU A 31 -11.41 6.93 16.13
CA LEU A 31 -11.99 7.90 17.07
C LEU A 31 -12.65 9.10 16.37
N ILE A 32 -12.09 9.54 15.25
CA ILE A 32 -12.53 10.76 14.54
C ILE A 32 -13.40 10.40 13.34
N ASP A 33 -12.97 9.46 12.52
CA ASP A 33 -13.72 9.05 11.34
C ASP A 33 -14.83 8.03 11.66
N HIS A 34 -14.84 7.48 12.88
CA HIS A 34 -15.77 6.42 13.28
C HIS A 34 -15.82 5.27 12.27
N GLN A 35 -14.67 4.92 11.73
CA GLN A 35 -14.47 3.92 10.67
C GLN A 35 -15.13 4.27 9.33
N SER A 36 -15.47 5.52 9.12
CA SER A 36 -15.99 5.99 7.83
C SER A 36 -14.84 6.27 6.84
N PRO A 37 -14.85 5.67 5.64
CA PRO A 37 -13.86 5.99 4.61
C PRO A 37 -13.99 7.42 4.06
N SER A 38 -15.08 8.11 4.39
CA SER A 38 -15.33 9.52 4.05
C SER A 38 -15.09 10.47 5.23
N GLY A 39 -14.53 9.99 6.33
CA GLY A 39 -14.23 10.79 7.51
C GLY A 39 -13.12 11.81 7.29
N PRO A 40 -13.03 12.86 8.14
CA PRO A 40 -12.09 13.97 7.94
C PRO A 40 -10.61 13.55 7.96
N VAL A 41 -10.24 12.55 8.76
CA VAL A 41 -8.85 12.05 8.79
C VAL A 41 -8.52 11.34 7.46
N THR A 42 -9.44 10.48 6.99
CA THR A 42 -9.27 9.79 5.71
C THR A 42 -9.26 10.77 4.54
N GLN A 43 -10.13 11.79 4.54
CA GLN A 43 -10.15 12.83 3.51
C GLN A 43 -8.85 13.66 3.48
N LEU A 44 -8.22 13.89 4.63
CA LEU A 44 -7.01 14.69 4.73
C LEU A 44 -5.75 13.91 4.35
N PHE A 45 -5.68 12.62 4.72
CA PHE A 45 -4.44 11.83 4.67
C PHE A 45 -4.45 10.68 3.66
N GLY A 46 -5.63 10.17 3.23
CA GLY A 46 -5.73 9.18 2.16
C GLY A 46 -5.37 9.78 0.81
N GLU A 47 -4.77 9.01 -0.09
CA GLU A 47 -4.37 9.48 -1.42
C GLU A 47 -5.53 9.38 -2.39
N PHE A 48 -5.93 10.52 -2.93
CA PHE A 48 -6.94 10.62 -3.98
C PHE A 48 -6.31 10.81 -5.35
N TYR A 49 -7.07 10.50 -6.38
CA TYR A 49 -6.68 10.78 -7.76
C TYR A 49 -6.39 12.27 -7.95
N PHE A 50 -5.36 12.62 -8.74
CA PHE A 50 -4.86 14.00 -8.83
C PHE A 50 -5.92 15.05 -9.24
N ASP A 51 -6.96 14.64 -9.98
CA ASP A 51 -8.07 15.49 -10.39
C ASP A 51 -9.26 15.46 -9.40
N SER A 52 -9.18 14.65 -8.33
CA SER A 52 -10.22 14.66 -7.28
C SER A 52 -10.22 15.98 -6.49
N PRO A 53 -11.37 16.51 -6.11
CA PRO A 53 -11.45 17.68 -5.21
C PRO A 53 -10.76 17.47 -3.86
N SER A 54 -10.64 16.23 -3.43
CA SER A 54 -9.99 15.84 -2.17
C SER A 54 -8.49 15.63 -2.28
N PHE A 55 -7.91 15.67 -3.48
CA PHE A 55 -6.47 15.49 -3.66
C PHE A 55 -5.64 16.59 -3.00
N ARG A 56 -4.56 16.18 -2.35
CA ARG A 56 -3.53 17.06 -1.77
C ARG A 56 -2.15 16.45 -1.98
N PRO A 57 -1.08 17.22 -2.29
CA PRO A 57 0.24 16.67 -2.63
C PRO A 57 0.89 15.82 -1.52
N TRP A 58 0.63 16.14 -0.26
CA TRP A 58 1.19 15.36 0.86
C TRP A 58 0.62 13.95 0.98
N GLN A 59 -0.49 13.67 0.31
CA GLN A 59 -1.16 12.38 0.34
C GLN A 59 -0.31 11.26 -0.25
N PHE A 60 0.65 11.56 -1.15
CA PHE A 60 1.65 10.59 -1.60
C PHE A 60 2.50 9.97 -0.48
N ILE A 61 2.53 10.60 0.69
CA ILE A 61 3.24 10.11 1.87
C ILE A 61 2.26 9.68 2.95
N SER A 62 1.26 10.50 3.25
CA SER A 62 0.40 10.29 4.41
C SER A 62 -0.51 9.07 4.28
N TYR A 63 -0.91 8.70 3.06
CA TYR A 63 -1.75 7.53 2.81
C TYR A 63 -1.13 6.22 3.33
N MET A 64 0.22 6.15 3.34
CA MET A 64 0.99 5.00 3.82
C MET A 64 0.75 4.69 5.30
N PHE A 65 0.19 5.61 6.06
CA PHE A 65 -0.10 5.45 7.48
C PHE A 65 -1.61 5.24 7.76
N MET A 66 -2.46 5.43 6.75
CA MET A 66 -3.90 5.22 6.86
C MET A 66 -4.27 3.75 6.64
N HIS A 67 -5.30 3.26 7.34
CA HIS A 67 -5.79 1.89 7.19
C HIS A 67 -7.31 1.87 7.25
N GLY A 68 -7.94 1.20 6.29
CA GLY A 68 -9.39 1.15 6.13
C GLY A 68 -10.10 0.12 7.02
N GLY A 69 -9.40 -0.56 7.94
CA GLY A 69 -10.01 -1.52 8.87
C GLY A 69 -8.98 -2.30 9.67
N PHE A 70 -9.49 -3.04 10.69
CA PHE A 70 -8.64 -3.77 11.64
C PHE A 70 -7.79 -4.85 10.96
N GLU A 71 -8.37 -5.64 10.07
CA GLU A 71 -7.62 -6.68 9.35
C GLU A 71 -6.51 -6.07 8.48
N HIS A 72 -6.82 -4.94 7.86
CA HIS A 72 -5.87 -4.23 6.99
C HIS A 72 -4.62 -3.78 7.78
N ILE A 73 -4.81 -3.11 8.93
CA ILE A 73 -3.66 -2.72 9.76
C ILE A 73 -2.95 -3.93 10.36
N LEU A 74 -3.70 -4.94 10.80
CA LEU A 74 -3.14 -6.15 11.41
C LEU A 74 -2.14 -6.84 10.48
N PHE A 75 -2.53 -7.11 9.23
CA PHE A 75 -1.65 -7.78 8.27
C PHE A 75 -0.48 -6.90 7.84
N ASN A 76 -0.70 -5.60 7.68
CA ASN A 76 0.39 -4.66 7.36
C ASN A 76 1.42 -4.60 8.50
N MET A 77 0.97 -4.43 9.73
CA MET A 77 1.89 -4.34 10.88
C MET A 77 2.56 -5.68 11.17
N PHE A 78 1.87 -6.80 10.96
CA PHE A 78 2.48 -8.12 11.07
C PHE A 78 3.61 -8.31 10.05
N ALA A 79 3.39 -7.92 8.80
CA ALA A 79 4.43 -8.02 7.75
C ALA A 79 5.60 -7.05 8.03
N LEU A 80 5.32 -5.80 8.41
CA LEU A 80 6.33 -4.83 8.77
C LEU A 80 7.15 -5.29 9.98
N PHE A 81 6.50 -5.85 11.01
CA PHE A 81 7.14 -6.41 12.19
C PHE A 81 8.03 -7.61 11.84
N SER A 82 7.59 -8.47 10.94
CA SER A 82 8.29 -9.72 10.60
C SER A 82 9.49 -9.49 9.68
N PHE A 83 9.36 -8.65 8.67
CA PHE A 83 10.38 -8.47 7.62
C PHE A 83 11.19 -7.18 7.77
N GLY A 84 10.58 -6.15 8.34
CA GLY A 84 11.19 -4.83 8.49
C GLY A 84 12.50 -4.84 9.27
N PRO A 85 12.56 -5.43 10.48
CA PRO A 85 13.79 -5.44 11.28
C PRO A 85 14.95 -6.15 10.59
N ILE A 86 14.68 -7.24 9.89
CA ILE A 86 15.72 -7.99 9.16
C ILE A 86 16.31 -7.13 8.05
N LEU A 87 15.45 -6.45 7.28
CA LEU A 87 15.91 -5.57 6.22
C LEU A 87 16.59 -4.31 6.79
N GLU A 88 16.03 -3.67 7.83
CA GLU A 88 16.62 -2.50 8.47
C GLU A 88 18.02 -2.83 9.02
N TYR A 89 18.18 -4.00 9.67
CA TYR A 89 19.49 -4.46 10.16
C TYR A 89 20.48 -4.64 9.01
N SER A 90 20.03 -5.16 7.88
CA SER A 90 20.89 -5.49 6.73
C SER A 90 21.39 -4.28 5.96
N ILE A 91 20.56 -3.24 5.81
CA ILE A 91 20.88 -2.05 4.99
C ILE A 91 21.12 -0.80 5.82
N GLY A 92 20.87 -0.86 7.12
CA GLY A 92 20.96 0.24 8.06
C GLY A 92 19.70 1.14 8.09
N PRO A 93 19.46 1.85 9.22
CA PRO A 93 18.20 2.55 9.47
C PRO A 93 17.92 3.66 8.45
N LYS A 94 18.92 4.44 8.06
CA LYS A 94 18.75 5.53 7.09
C LYS A 94 18.36 5.05 5.71
N LYS A 95 19.02 3.97 5.21
CA LYS A 95 18.67 3.38 3.93
C LYS A 95 17.30 2.71 3.97
N PHE A 96 16.96 2.03 5.09
CA PHE A 96 15.65 1.40 5.27
C PHE A 96 14.53 2.43 5.26
N LEU A 97 14.68 3.56 5.95
CA LEU A 97 13.69 4.63 5.93
C LEU A 97 13.46 5.18 4.51
N ASN A 98 14.55 5.47 3.80
CA ASN A 98 14.47 5.92 2.41
C ASN A 98 13.83 4.85 1.50
N PHE A 99 14.18 3.58 1.70
CA PHE A 99 13.61 2.46 0.98
C PHE A 99 12.09 2.39 1.17
N TYR A 100 11.63 2.46 2.42
CA TYR A 100 10.21 2.42 2.78
C TYR A 100 9.43 3.54 2.08
N PHE A 101 9.91 4.78 2.18
CA PHE A 101 9.22 5.92 1.56
C PHE A 101 9.27 5.89 0.04
N ILE A 102 10.40 5.54 -0.57
CA ILE A 102 10.49 5.47 -2.04
C ILE A 102 9.56 4.37 -2.58
N CYS A 103 9.51 3.21 -1.94
CA CYS A 103 8.57 2.15 -2.34
C CYS A 103 7.12 2.58 -2.17
N GLY A 104 6.77 3.25 -1.06
CA GLY A 104 5.42 3.75 -0.83
C GLY A 104 5.03 4.83 -1.84
N ILE A 105 5.83 5.86 -2.01
CA ILE A 105 5.56 6.92 -3.00
C ILE A 105 5.44 6.32 -4.41
N GLY A 106 6.35 5.43 -4.78
CA GLY A 106 6.29 4.72 -6.06
C GLY A 106 5.03 3.87 -6.25
N ALA A 107 4.52 3.30 -5.16
CA ALA A 107 3.26 2.56 -5.14
C ALA A 107 2.06 3.48 -5.46
N GLY A 108 1.94 4.61 -4.77
CA GLY A 108 0.90 5.60 -5.03
C GLY A 108 0.99 6.16 -6.45
N MET A 109 2.20 6.50 -6.91
CA MET A 109 2.42 7.00 -8.28
C MET A 109 1.99 5.99 -9.35
N LEU A 110 2.31 4.69 -9.19
CA LEU A 110 1.88 3.68 -10.16
C LEU A 110 0.37 3.48 -10.12
N GLN A 111 -0.24 3.46 -8.95
CA GLN A 111 -1.70 3.39 -8.80
C GLN A 111 -2.37 4.58 -9.50
N MET A 112 -1.90 5.79 -9.25
CA MET A 112 -2.43 7.01 -9.88
C MET A 112 -2.24 7.01 -11.41
N PHE A 113 -1.12 6.50 -11.90
CA PHE A 113 -0.88 6.35 -13.33
C PHE A 113 -1.87 5.38 -13.99
N VAL A 114 -2.14 4.23 -13.35
CA VAL A 114 -3.14 3.28 -13.83
C VAL A 114 -4.53 3.90 -13.81
N GLN A 115 -4.90 4.59 -12.73
CA GLN A 115 -6.17 5.32 -12.64
C GLN A 115 -6.30 6.38 -13.76
N ALA A 116 -5.22 7.07 -14.10
CA ALA A 116 -5.24 8.05 -15.21
C ALA A 116 -5.54 7.38 -16.56
N ILE A 117 -4.98 6.20 -16.82
CA ILE A 117 -5.30 5.42 -18.02
C ILE A 117 -6.78 4.99 -17.99
N GLU A 118 -7.28 4.56 -16.85
CA GLU A 118 -8.67 4.14 -16.69
C GLU A 118 -9.65 5.29 -16.94
N VAL A 119 -9.39 6.45 -16.34
CA VAL A 119 -10.18 7.68 -16.57
C VAL A 119 -10.16 8.05 -18.06
N HIS A 120 -8.97 8.07 -18.69
CA HIS A 120 -8.84 8.38 -20.11
C HIS A 120 -9.62 7.40 -21.00
N ASN A 121 -9.64 6.10 -20.66
CA ASN A 121 -10.38 5.10 -21.42
C ASN A 121 -11.90 5.31 -21.34
N ILE A 122 -12.41 5.84 -20.22
CA ILE A 122 -13.83 6.10 -20.01
C ILE A 122 -14.27 7.42 -20.67
N VAL A 123 -13.55 8.52 -20.38
CA VAL A 123 -14.00 9.87 -20.76
C VAL A 123 -13.17 10.54 -21.86
N ARG A 124 -12.13 9.86 -22.37
CA ARG A 124 -11.17 10.37 -23.36
C ARG A 124 -10.39 11.62 -22.92
N ALA A 125 -10.34 11.83 -21.60
CA ALA A 125 -9.57 12.89 -20.94
C ALA A 125 -9.01 12.36 -19.63
N PHE A 126 -8.03 13.05 -19.04
CA PHE A 126 -7.48 12.70 -17.72
C PHE A 126 -8.24 13.37 -16.57
N THR A 127 -9.22 14.22 -16.89
CA THR A 127 -10.04 14.98 -15.95
C THR A 127 -11.49 14.91 -16.35
N ILE A 128 -12.41 15.11 -15.39
CA ILE A 128 -13.84 15.18 -15.65
C ILE A 128 -14.39 16.55 -15.24
N THR A 129 -15.60 16.89 -15.72
CA THR A 129 -16.23 18.17 -15.42
C THR A 129 -16.54 18.32 -13.93
N ALA A 130 -16.64 19.57 -13.46
CA ALA A 130 -17.05 19.83 -12.07
C ALA A 130 -18.46 19.30 -11.77
N SER A 131 -19.36 19.34 -12.75
CA SER A 131 -20.70 18.77 -12.66
C SER A 131 -20.64 17.24 -12.44
N ASP A 132 -19.83 16.54 -13.22
CA ASP A 132 -19.70 15.08 -13.07
C ASP A 132 -19.05 14.69 -11.73
N LYS A 133 -18.04 15.45 -11.27
CA LYS A 133 -17.46 15.25 -9.93
C LYS A 133 -18.52 15.42 -8.82
N HIS A 134 -19.39 16.41 -8.96
CA HIS A 134 -20.46 16.64 -8.01
C HIS A 134 -21.49 15.50 -8.01
N LEU A 135 -21.91 15.03 -9.19
CA LEU A 135 -22.84 13.90 -9.32
C LEU A 135 -22.24 12.61 -8.73
N LEU A 136 -20.99 12.31 -9.03
CA LEU A 136 -20.28 11.15 -8.46
C LEU A 136 -20.20 11.22 -6.93
N SER A 137 -19.92 12.40 -6.37
CA SER A 137 -19.89 12.59 -4.91
C SER A 137 -21.24 12.34 -4.22
N GLN A 138 -22.33 12.47 -4.95
CA GLN A 138 -23.70 12.17 -4.51
C GLN A 138 -24.16 10.76 -4.87
N LEU A 139 -23.26 9.88 -5.33
CA LEU A 139 -23.57 8.53 -5.85
C LEU A 139 -24.57 8.56 -7.03
N ARG A 140 -24.58 9.64 -7.80
CA ARG A 140 -25.42 9.77 -9.00
C ARG A 140 -24.61 9.45 -10.25
N VAL A 141 -25.27 8.80 -11.21
CA VAL A 141 -24.68 8.50 -12.50
C VAL A 141 -24.82 9.72 -13.42
N PRO A 142 -23.73 10.29 -13.96
CA PRO A 142 -23.82 11.29 -15.01
C PRO A 142 -24.55 10.76 -16.26
N ASP A 143 -25.38 11.57 -16.91
CA ASP A 143 -26.17 11.17 -18.09
C ASP A 143 -25.30 10.68 -19.27
N SER A 144 -24.05 11.13 -19.33
CA SER A 144 -23.08 10.76 -20.35
C SER A 144 -22.42 9.39 -20.13
N LEU A 145 -22.66 8.74 -18.97
CA LEU A 145 -21.95 7.52 -18.55
C LEU A 145 -22.90 6.36 -18.33
N GLN A 146 -22.40 5.15 -18.61
CA GLN A 146 -23.06 3.92 -18.16
C GLN A 146 -22.82 3.71 -16.66
N VAL A 147 -23.72 2.97 -15.99
CA VAL A 147 -23.64 2.68 -14.54
C VAL A 147 -22.26 2.11 -14.14
N TYR A 148 -21.73 1.17 -14.94
CA TYR A 148 -20.41 0.58 -14.69
C TYR A 148 -19.28 1.62 -14.75
N GLN A 149 -19.33 2.52 -15.73
CA GLN A 149 -18.33 3.60 -15.88
C GLN A 149 -18.39 4.58 -14.71
N ALA A 150 -19.61 4.95 -14.29
CA ALA A 150 -19.80 5.83 -13.13
C ALA A 150 -19.32 5.18 -11.84
N GLN A 151 -19.57 3.90 -11.61
CA GLN A 151 -19.06 3.16 -10.45
C GLN A 151 -17.52 3.13 -10.43
N LYS A 152 -16.89 2.91 -11.58
CA LYS A 152 -15.43 2.92 -11.70
C LYS A 152 -14.85 4.30 -11.43
N LEU A 153 -15.43 5.34 -12.01
CA LEU A 153 -15.03 6.73 -11.74
C LEU A 153 -15.25 7.11 -10.27
N TYR A 154 -16.35 6.66 -9.65
CA TYR A 154 -16.56 6.84 -8.22
C TYR A 154 -15.40 6.26 -7.40
N GLY A 155 -15.03 5.01 -7.69
CA GLY A 155 -13.88 4.38 -7.03
C GLY A 155 -12.57 5.17 -7.18
N ILE A 156 -12.36 5.83 -8.34
CA ILE A 156 -11.14 6.61 -8.59
C ILE A 156 -11.21 8.00 -7.93
N TYR A 157 -12.34 8.69 -8.01
CA TYR A 157 -12.46 10.10 -7.61
C TYR A 157 -12.84 10.30 -6.14
N VAL A 158 -13.53 9.34 -5.54
CA VAL A 158 -14.14 9.48 -4.21
C VAL A 158 -13.53 8.54 -3.17
N ALA A 159 -13.06 7.36 -3.59
CA ALA A 159 -12.42 6.43 -2.69
C ALA A 159 -10.90 6.65 -2.65
N PRO A 160 -10.32 6.93 -1.47
CA PRO A 160 -8.87 7.13 -1.36
C PRO A 160 -8.11 5.80 -1.34
N LEU A 161 -6.87 5.83 -1.86
CA LEU A 161 -5.88 4.81 -1.56
C LEU A 161 -5.39 4.99 -0.11
N VAL A 162 -5.33 3.89 0.64
CA VAL A 162 -4.84 3.86 2.03
C VAL A 162 -4.04 2.58 2.26
N GLY A 163 -2.99 2.65 3.05
CA GLY A 163 -2.23 1.48 3.51
C GLY A 163 -0.72 1.57 3.35
N ALA A 164 -0.01 0.94 4.28
CA ALA A 164 1.44 0.74 4.23
C ALA A 164 1.85 -0.33 3.20
N SER A 165 0.90 -1.06 2.63
CA SER A 165 1.12 -2.29 1.87
C SER A 165 2.01 -2.08 0.65
N GLY A 166 1.92 -0.96 -0.05
CA GLY A 166 2.83 -0.64 -1.15
C GLY A 166 4.30 -0.67 -0.72
N ALA A 167 4.65 0.01 0.36
CA ALA A 167 6.01 -0.04 0.92
C ALA A 167 6.38 -1.44 1.41
N ILE A 168 5.44 -2.18 2.00
CA ILE A 168 5.63 -3.55 2.48
C ILE A 168 5.90 -4.50 1.32
N PHE A 169 5.22 -4.38 0.18
CA PHE A 169 5.54 -5.18 -1.01
C PHE A 169 6.96 -4.91 -1.51
N GLY A 170 7.43 -3.65 -1.42
CA GLY A 170 8.85 -3.34 -1.63
C GLY A 170 9.77 -4.10 -0.68
N ILE A 171 9.44 -4.12 0.62
CA ILE A 171 10.19 -4.87 1.65
C ILE A 171 10.17 -6.38 1.34
N LEU A 172 9.04 -6.95 0.96
CA LEU A 172 8.92 -8.38 0.62
C LEU A 172 9.79 -8.74 -0.59
N VAL A 173 9.79 -7.90 -1.63
CA VAL A 173 10.66 -8.12 -2.80
C VAL A 173 12.13 -8.01 -2.42
N ALA A 174 12.53 -6.99 -1.64
CA ALA A 174 13.89 -6.88 -1.13
C ALA A 174 14.30 -8.12 -0.33
N PHE A 175 13.40 -8.60 0.53
CA PHE A 175 13.63 -9.80 1.32
C PHE A 175 13.80 -11.05 0.45
N GLY A 176 12.92 -11.27 -0.52
CA GLY A 176 13.03 -12.39 -1.48
C GLY A 176 14.31 -12.36 -2.33
N MET A 177 14.83 -11.15 -2.62
CA MET A 177 16.08 -10.97 -3.36
C MET A 177 17.33 -11.19 -2.50
N LEU A 178 17.33 -10.69 -1.25
CA LEU A 178 18.48 -10.75 -0.35
C LEU A 178 18.57 -12.09 0.38
N TYR A 179 17.42 -12.68 0.74
CA TYR A 179 17.31 -13.93 1.50
C TYR A 179 16.48 -15.00 0.75
N PRO A 180 16.83 -15.36 -0.50
CA PRO A 180 15.97 -16.17 -1.37
C PRO A 180 15.67 -17.57 -0.85
N ASN A 181 16.56 -18.12 -0.03
CA ASN A 181 16.46 -19.49 0.49
C ASN A 181 15.93 -19.55 1.93
N MET A 182 15.68 -18.39 2.57
CA MET A 182 15.09 -18.36 3.90
C MET A 182 13.67 -18.94 3.83
N GLU A 183 13.37 -19.84 4.73
CA GLU A 183 12.06 -20.47 4.83
C GLU A 183 11.11 -19.57 5.62
N LEU A 184 9.97 -19.29 5.03
CA LEU A 184 8.89 -18.50 5.59
C LEU A 184 7.68 -19.41 5.77
N MET A 185 6.96 -19.22 6.88
CA MET A 185 5.67 -19.84 7.09
C MET A 185 4.56 -18.82 6.82
N ILE A 186 3.56 -19.22 6.06
CA ILE A 186 2.34 -18.42 5.91
C ILE A 186 1.56 -18.53 7.21
N LEU A 187 1.02 -17.42 7.70
CA LEU A 187 0.20 -17.40 8.91
C LEU A 187 -0.89 -18.49 8.83
N PHE A 188 -0.99 -19.34 9.87
CA PHE A 188 -1.88 -20.49 9.98
C PHE A 188 -1.58 -21.69 9.06
N ILE A 189 -0.57 -21.62 8.19
CA ILE A 189 -0.16 -22.74 7.34
C ILE A 189 1.29 -23.12 7.72
N PRO A 190 1.50 -24.20 8.49
CA PRO A 190 2.83 -24.57 9.00
C PRO A 190 3.67 -25.30 7.95
N VAL A 191 3.64 -24.84 6.70
CA VAL A 191 4.47 -25.37 5.61
C VAL A 191 5.54 -24.35 5.28
N PRO A 192 6.83 -24.66 5.50
CA PRO A 192 7.93 -23.77 5.17
C PRO A 192 8.10 -23.64 3.65
N ILE A 193 8.05 -22.41 3.16
CA ILE A 193 8.23 -22.08 1.75
C ILE A 193 9.41 -21.11 1.63
N LYS A 194 10.33 -21.35 0.72
CA LYS A 194 11.45 -20.43 0.48
C LYS A 194 10.96 -19.08 -0.01
N ALA A 195 11.53 -18.00 0.54
CA ALA A 195 11.12 -16.63 0.29
C ALA A 195 11.00 -16.30 -1.22
N LYS A 196 11.93 -16.75 -2.04
CA LYS A 196 11.89 -16.55 -3.49
C LYS A 196 10.62 -17.09 -4.15
N TYR A 197 10.09 -18.22 -3.69
CA TYR A 197 8.87 -18.80 -4.27
C TYR A 197 7.62 -18.09 -3.76
N LEU A 198 7.56 -17.79 -2.45
CA LEU A 198 6.43 -17.11 -1.84
C LEU A 198 6.25 -15.71 -2.40
N VAL A 199 7.33 -14.92 -2.47
CA VAL A 199 7.30 -13.55 -3.01
C VAL A 199 6.94 -13.57 -4.49
N SER A 200 7.50 -14.48 -5.29
CA SER A 200 7.13 -14.59 -6.71
C SER A 200 5.66 -14.95 -6.90
N LEU A 201 5.12 -15.85 -6.07
CA LEU A 201 3.70 -16.21 -6.10
C LEU A 201 2.82 -14.98 -5.77
N TYR A 202 3.17 -14.20 -4.75
CA TYR A 202 2.42 -12.96 -4.43
C TYR A 202 2.42 -11.98 -5.60
N ILE A 203 3.57 -11.76 -6.26
CA ILE A 203 3.64 -10.86 -7.43
C ILE A 203 2.73 -11.37 -8.56
N VAL A 204 2.75 -12.67 -8.86
CA VAL A 204 1.89 -13.26 -9.91
C VAL A 204 0.41 -13.10 -9.55
N LEU A 205 0.04 -13.30 -8.28
CA LEU A 205 -1.33 -13.10 -7.82
C LEU A 205 -1.76 -11.62 -7.93
N GLU A 206 -0.91 -10.67 -7.54
CA GLU A 206 -1.20 -9.24 -7.67
C GLU A 206 -1.39 -8.82 -9.14
N ILE A 207 -0.58 -9.35 -10.06
CA ILE A 207 -0.76 -9.13 -11.50
C ILE A 207 -2.11 -9.69 -11.95
N TYR A 208 -2.40 -10.95 -11.62
CA TYR A 208 -3.64 -11.59 -12.01
C TYR A 208 -4.88 -10.85 -11.48
N LEU A 209 -4.90 -10.50 -10.18
CA LEU A 209 -6.02 -9.83 -9.55
C LEU A 209 -6.18 -8.38 -10.06
N GLY A 210 -5.08 -7.66 -10.29
CA GLY A 210 -5.10 -6.31 -10.83
C GLY A 210 -5.72 -6.23 -12.22
N PHE A 211 -5.49 -7.23 -13.08
CA PHE A 211 -6.13 -7.29 -14.39
C PHE A 211 -7.55 -7.87 -14.35
N LYS A 212 -7.85 -8.77 -13.42
CA LYS A 212 -9.18 -9.35 -13.27
C LYS A 212 -10.23 -8.34 -12.85
N GLN A 213 -9.86 -7.34 -12.03
CA GLN A 213 -10.74 -6.26 -11.54
C GLN A 213 -12.12 -6.76 -11.10
N SER A 214 -12.16 -7.68 -10.12
CA SER A 214 -13.42 -8.26 -9.63
C SER A 214 -14.26 -7.19 -8.92
N THR A 215 -15.58 -7.22 -9.16
CA THR A 215 -16.53 -6.38 -8.42
C THR A 215 -16.44 -6.66 -6.91
N GLY A 216 -16.28 -5.61 -6.12
CA GLY A 216 -16.13 -5.72 -4.66
C GLY A 216 -14.69 -5.92 -4.17
N ASP A 217 -13.70 -6.02 -5.05
CA ASP A 217 -12.30 -6.03 -4.67
C ASP A 217 -11.85 -4.60 -4.36
N SER A 218 -11.54 -4.35 -3.09
CA SER A 218 -11.07 -3.05 -2.59
C SER A 218 -9.54 -2.95 -2.54
N VAL A 219 -8.82 -3.97 -2.99
CA VAL A 219 -7.36 -4.01 -2.93
C VAL A 219 -6.75 -3.27 -4.10
N ALA A 220 -5.82 -2.37 -3.81
CA ALA A 220 -5.10 -1.62 -4.84
C ALA A 220 -3.89 -2.43 -5.36
N HIS A 221 -4.14 -3.45 -6.16
CA HIS A 221 -3.13 -4.38 -6.67
C HIS A 221 -1.98 -3.67 -7.40
N PHE A 222 -2.27 -2.62 -8.17
CA PHE A 222 -1.23 -1.85 -8.85
C PHE A 222 -0.37 -1.02 -7.91
N ALA A 223 -0.88 -0.59 -6.74
CA ALA A 223 -0.04 0.01 -5.70
C ALA A 223 0.94 -1.02 -5.13
N HIS A 224 0.51 -2.26 -4.89
CA HIS A 224 1.38 -3.35 -4.45
C HIS A 224 2.49 -3.62 -5.49
N LEU A 225 2.12 -3.73 -6.76
CA LEU A 225 3.07 -3.91 -7.87
C LEU A 225 4.03 -2.73 -8.01
N GLY A 226 3.56 -1.50 -7.78
CA GLY A 226 4.39 -0.30 -7.75
C GLY A 226 5.46 -0.39 -6.67
N GLY A 227 5.06 -0.68 -5.44
CA GLY A 227 6.00 -0.86 -4.33
C GLY A 227 7.01 -1.98 -4.59
N ALA A 228 6.56 -3.11 -5.13
CA ALA A 228 7.41 -4.22 -5.54
C ALA A 228 8.44 -3.81 -6.61
N LEU A 229 8.01 -3.07 -7.63
CA LEU A 229 8.87 -2.57 -8.70
C LEU A 229 9.96 -1.63 -8.16
N PHE A 230 9.57 -0.64 -7.36
CA PHE A 230 10.53 0.29 -6.76
C PHE A 230 11.48 -0.42 -5.79
N GLY A 231 11.00 -1.39 -5.01
CA GLY A 231 11.83 -2.23 -4.17
C GLY A 231 12.88 -3.00 -4.96
N PHE A 232 12.47 -3.62 -6.08
CA PHE A 232 13.38 -4.30 -6.99
C PHE A 232 14.44 -3.35 -7.56
N ILE A 233 14.03 -2.18 -8.07
CA ILE A 233 14.94 -1.18 -8.64
C ILE A 233 15.96 -0.72 -7.59
N LEU A 234 15.52 -0.40 -6.36
CA LEU A 234 16.41 0.07 -5.30
C LEU A 234 17.46 -0.97 -4.90
N ILE A 235 17.06 -2.24 -4.75
CA ILE A 235 18.03 -3.32 -4.43
C ILE A 235 19.09 -3.43 -5.52
N LYS A 236 18.70 -3.33 -6.78
CA LYS A 236 19.63 -3.36 -7.91
C LYS A 236 20.51 -2.11 -7.98
N ALA A 237 19.92 -0.92 -7.86
CA ALA A 237 20.62 0.36 -7.94
C ALA A 237 21.63 0.55 -6.79
N TRP A 238 21.32 0.05 -5.60
CA TRP A 238 22.23 0.11 -4.45
C TRP A 238 23.29 -1.01 -4.45
N GLY A 239 23.27 -1.89 -5.45
CA GLY A 239 24.25 -2.98 -5.59
C GLY A 239 24.19 -3.99 -4.44
N LEU A 240 23.03 -4.13 -3.77
CA LEU A 240 22.87 -5.05 -2.66
C LEU A 240 22.87 -6.50 -3.19
N ARG A 241 23.71 -7.33 -2.57
CA ARG A 241 23.88 -8.72 -2.98
C ARG A 241 23.18 -9.66 -1.99
N ARG A 242 22.92 -10.90 -2.47
CA ARG A 242 22.36 -11.97 -1.64
C ARG A 242 23.17 -12.13 -0.36
N LEU A 243 22.47 -12.21 0.75
CA LEU A 243 23.01 -12.54 2.05
C LEU A 243 22.77 -14.04 2.28
N GLN A 244 23.78 -14.73 2.78
CA GLN A 244 23.72 -16.18 3.01
C GLN A 244 23.00 -16.48 4.30
#